data_fbb634b43ebb34d96ae7624de6d54117
#
_entry.id   fbb634b43ebb34d96ae7624de6d54117
#
_cell.length_a   1.000
_cell.length_b   1.000
_cell.length_c   1.000
_cell.angle_alpha   90.00
_cell.angle_beta   90.00
_cell.angle_gamma   90.00
#
_symmetry.space_group_name_H-M   'P 1'
#
loop_
_entity.id
_entity.type
_entity.pdbx_description
1 polymer ?
#
loop_
_entity_poly.entity_id
_entity_poly.type
_entity_poly.pdbx_seq_one_letter_code
_entity_poly.pdbx_strand_id
1 'polypeptide(L)'
;LFGEQIIYSFSESVKILCLGYRSSGYDTDIIGSFTYDDEILNTLVKKSANTLYVCMRDNFMDCPDRERGQWIGDVSVQMPQVFYLMDSNAQKLAKKAISDFIHLRKGDVLVGNVPGVHFSELPAQSLNAISEMGFIAEYYRNTGDTEVLLWTFEPAVRYLMLWNLNDGGLVIGRNGNWRWFDHLYNVDEDVLENAWYYSAKVCTKNGRHLR
;
A
#
# COMPACT_ATOMS: atom_id res chain seq x y z
N LEU A 1 -12.53 -15.92 -2.46
CA LEU A 1 -12.45 -16.48 -3.83
C LEU A 1 -13.54 -15.85 -4.65
N PHE A 2 -13.15 -15.03 -5.63
CA PHE A 2 -14.08 -14.50 -6.62
C PHE A 2 -14.09 -15.47 -7.79
N GLY A 3 -15.26 -15.94 -8.16
CA GLY A 3 -15.48 -16.75 -9.31
C GLY A 3 -16.50 -16.08 -10.22
N GLU A 4 -16.28 -16.14 -11.49
CA GLU A 4 -17.31 -15.88 -12.47
C GLU A 4 -18.26 -17.08 -12.48
N GLN A 5 -19.54 -16.85 -12.20
CA GLN A 5 -20.55 -17.87 -12.30
C GLN A 5 -21.28 -17.74 -13.62
N ILE A 6 -21.15 -18.73 -14.50
CA ILE A 6 -21.86 -18.78 -15.75
C ILE A 6 -23.09 -19.69 -15.55
N ILE A 7 -24.28 -19.12 -15.71
CA ILE A 7 -25.54 -19.86 -15.56
C ILE A 7 -26.06 -20.16 -16.96
N TYR A 8 -26.24 -21.44 -17.23
CA TYR A 8 -26.86 -21.91 -18.46
C TYR A 8 -28.27 -22.42 -18.16
N SER A 9 -29.20 -22.12 -19.06
CA SER A 9 -30.54 -22.71 -19.06
C SER A 9 -30.65 -23.71 -20.18
N PHE A 10 -31.12 -24.94 -19.88
CA PHE A 10 -31.28 -26.02 -20.83
C PHE A 10 -32.74 -26.48 -20.89
N SER A 11 -33.19 -26.85 -22.06
CA SER A 11 -34.52 -27.42 -22.27
C SER A 11 -34.58 -28.94 -22.05
N GLU A 12 -33.42 -29.59 -22.00
CA GLU A 12 -33.27 -31.05 -21.85
C GLU A 12 -32.26 -31.37 -20.72
N SER A 13 -32.16 -32.68 -20.41
CA SER A 13 -31.18 -33.12 -19.39
C SER A 13 -29.75 -32.98 -19.90
N VAL A 14 -28.89 -32.44 -19.06
CA VAL A 14 -27.47 -32.21 -19.36
C VAL A 14 -26.60 -33.00 -18.40
N LYS A 15 -25.57 -33.65 -18.92
CA LYS A 15 -24.54 -34.34 -18.14
C LYS A 15 -23.31 -33.45 -18.04
N ILE A 16 -23.01 -32.95 -16.82
CA ILE A 16 -21.77 -32.24 -16.57
C ILE A 16 -20.64 -33.25 -16.44
N LEU A 17 -19.65 -33.20 -17.34
CA LEU A 17 -18.49 -34.10 -17.34
C LEU A 17 -17.34 -33.57 -16.51
N CYS A 18 -17.20 -32.27 -16.40
CA CYS A 18 -16.14 -31.62 -15.64
C CYS A 18 -16.60 -30.26 -15.14
N LEU A 19 -16.27 -29.95 -13.89
CA LEU A 19 -16.39 -28.62 -13.32
C LEU A 19 -15.03 -28.23 -12.76
N GLY A 20 -14.51 -27.07 -13.17
CA GLY A 20 -13.23 -26.61 -12.71
C GLY A 20 -13.20 -25.08 -12.55
N TYR A 21 -12.18 -24.59 -11.92
CA TYR A 21 -11.88 -23.15 -11.86
C TYR A 21 -10.42 -22.91 -12.22
N ARG A 22 -10.14 -21.71 -12.73
CA ARG A 22 -8.77 -21.25 -12.95
C ARG A 22 -8.46 -20.18 -11.92
N SER A 23 -7.46 -20.46 -11.10
CA SER A 23 -6.87 -19.44 -10.24
C SER A 23 -6.11 -18.43 -11.09
N SER A 24 -6.27 -17.16 -10.81
CA SER A 24 -5.49 -16.07 -11.42
C SER A 24 -5.05 -15.09 -10.35
N GLY A 25 -3.85 -14.55 -10.48
CA GLY A 25 -3.25 -13.61 -9.55
C GLY A 25 -2.12 -12.87 -10.22
N TYR A 26 -1.36 -12.09 -9.46
CA TYR A 26 -0.10 -11.54 -9.92
C TYR A 26 0.88 -12.70 -10.17
N ASP A 27 1.74 -12.56 -11.17
CA ASP A 27 2.75 -13.58 -11.53
C ASP A 27 3.91 -13.53 -10.53
N THR A 28 3.73 -14.17 -9.40
CA THR A 28 4.69 -14.29 -8.30
C THR A 28 4.42 -15.54 -7.47
N ASP A 29 5.46 -16.12 -6.91
CA ASP A 29 5.39 -17.26 -6.02
C ASP A 29 5.60 -16.85 -4.56
N ILE A 30 4.92 -17.54 -3.64
CA ILE A 30 5.17 -17.44 -2.20
C ILE A 30 6.37 -18.32 -1.89
N ILE A 31 7.54 -17.69 -1.70
CA ILE A 31 8.81 -18.37 -1.41
C ILE A 31 9.24 -18.27 0.06
N GLY A 32 8.69 -17.28 0.79
CA GLY A 32 8.96 -17.12 2.21
C GLY A 32 8.38 -18.29 3.03
N SER A 33 9.15 -18.74 4.00
CA SER A 33 8.73 -19.81 4.90
C SER A 33 8.89 -19.40 6.35
N PHE A 34 7.95 -19.86 7.18
CA PHE A 34 7.97 -19.68 8.62
C PHE A 34 7.54 -21.00 9.26
N THR A 35 8.31 -21.44 10.22
CA THR A 35 7.97 -22.63 11.01
C THR A 35 8.29 -22.37 12.48
N TYR A 36 7.33 -22.67 13.34
CA TYR A 36 7.43 -22.57 14.78
C TYR A 36 6.70 -23.74 15.44
N ASP A 37 6.94 -23.98 16.72
CA ASP A 37 6.32 -25.12 17.46
C ASP A 37 4.81 -24.95 17.72
N ASP A 38 4.24 -23.81 17.36
CA ASP A 38 2.82 -23.51 17.48
C ASP A 38 2.11 -23.58 16.11
N GLU A 39 1.22 -24.54 15.94
CA GLU A 39 0.44 -24.74 14.71
C GLU A 39 -0.52 -23.58 14.40
N ILE A 40 -0.97 -22.83 15.41
CA ILE A 40 -1.82 -21.65 15.19
C ILE A 40 -1.00 -20.57 14.48
N LEU A 41 0.22 -20.32 14.94
CA LEU A 41 1.12 -19.34 14.32
C LEU A 41 1.50 -19.78 12.90
N ASN A 42 1.82 -21.04 12.68
CA ASN A 42 2.12 -21.58 11.36
C ASN A 42 0.94 -21.37 10.40
N THR A 43 -0.27 -21.65 10.86
CA THR A 43 -1.49 -21.45 10.08
C THR A 43 -1.76 -19.99 9.82
N LEU A 44 -1.55 -19.11 10.80
CA LEU A 44 -1.71 -17.66 10.66
C LEU A 44 -0.80 -17.11 9.56
N VAL A 45 0.48 -17.44 9.58
CA VAL A 45 1.45 -16.96 8.57
C VAL A 45 1.07 -17.45 7.17
N LYS A 46 0.70 -18.72 7.01
CA LYS A 46 0.25 -19.27 5.72
C LYS A 46 -0.98 -18.53 5.19
N LYS A 47 -1.97 -18.28 6.05
CA LYS A 47 -3.19 -17.55 5.67
C LYS A 47 -2.89 -16.09 5.33
N SER A 48 -2.02 -15.44 6.09
CA SER A 48 -1.61 -14.06 5.84
C SER A 48 -0.88 -13.91 4.50
N ALA A 49 0.06 -14.82 4.20
CA ALA A 49 0.74 -14.85 2.90
C ALA A 49 -0.24 -15.06 1.73
N ASN A 50 -1.19 -15.98 1.90
CA ASN A 50 -2.23 -16.19 0.88
C ASN A 50 -3.16 -14.97 0.74
N THR A 51 -3.50 -14.28 1.83
CA THR A 51 -4.32 -13.06 1.79
C THR A 51 -3.58 -11.95 1.04
N LEU A 52 -2.30 -11.74 1.32
CA LEU A 52 -1.47 -10.80 0.56
C LEU A 52 -1.50 -11.13 -0.93
N TYR A 53 -1.24 -12.39 -1.30
CA TYR A 53 -1.26 -12.84 -2.70
C TYR A 53 -2.61 -12.58 -3.38
N VAL A 54 -3.73 -12.85 -2.70
CA VAL A 54 -5.08 -12.63 -3.22
C VAL A 54 -5.35 -11.14 -3.44
N CYS A 55 -4.72 -10.25 -2.67
CA CYS A 55 -4.79 -8.80 -2.82
C CYS A 55 -3.78 -8.23 -3.83
N MET A 56 -2.95 -9.08 -4.45
CA MET A 56 -2.00 -8.68 -5.50
C MET A 56 -2.57 -9.02 -6.87
N ARG A 57 -2.76 -7.99 -7.69
CA ARG A 57 -3.23 -8.09 -9.08
C ARG A 57 -2.34 -7.23 -9.98
N ASP A 58 -2.93 -6.32 -10.72
CA ASP A 58 -2.24 -5.22 -11.40
C ASP A 58 -1.87 -4.08 -10.45
N ASN A 59 -2.39 -4.12 -9.23
CA ASN A 59 -2.07 -3.24 -8.10
C ASN A 59 -2.19 -4.02 -6.78
N PHE A 60 -1.78 -3.41 -5.67
CA PHE A 60 -2.15 -3.86 -4.34
C PHE A 60 -3.60 -3.44 -4.05
N MET A 61 -4.39 -4.34 -3.53
CA MET A 61 -5.77 -4.06 -3.13
C MET A 61 -5.88 -4.12 -1.60
N ASP A 62 -6.63 -3.19 -1.02
CA ASP A 62 -6.97 -3.20 0.42
C ASP A 62 -7.70 -4.49 0.81
N CYS A 63 -8.61 -4.90 -0.04
CA CYS A 63 -9.39 -6.13 0.13
C CYS A 63 -9.70 -6.77 -1.22
N PRO A 64 -9.93 -8.10 -1.27
CA PRO A 64 -10.19 -8.78 -2.53
C PRO A 64 -11.64 -8.67 -3.01
N ASP A 65 -12.54 -8.10 -2.21
CA ASP A 65 -13.98 -8.14 -2.49
C ASP A 65 -14.62 -6.75 -2.67
N ARG A 66 -14.69 -5.96 -1.64
CA ARG A 66 -15.52 -4.76 -1.60
C ARG A 66 -14.98 -3.65 -2.49
N GLU A 67 -13.91 -3.00 -2.07
CA GLU A 67 -13.37 -1.78 -2.69
C GLU A 67 -12.36 -2.10 -3.77
N ARG A 68 -11.47 -3.05 -3.49
CA ARG A 68 -10.38 -3.47 -4.38
C ARG A 68 -9.50 -2.29 -4.79
N GLY A 69 -9.39 -1.32 -3.89
CA GLY A 69 -8.67 -0.07 -4.09
C GLY A 69 -7.20 -0.16 -3.70
N GLN A 70 -6.34 0.60 -4.36
CA GLN A 70 -4.96 0.77 -3.95
C GLN A 70 -4.85 1.96 -3.00
N TRP A 71 -5.16 1.71 -1.72
CA TRP A 71 -5.08 2.72 -0.68
C TRP A 71 -3.65 2.91 -0.18
N ILE A 72 -3.26 4.16 0.03
CA ILE A 72 -1.87 4.53 0.38
C ILE A 72 -1.43 3.97 1.73
N GLY A 73 -2.37 3.88 2.69
CA GLY A 73 -2.12 3.26 3.99
C GLY A 73 -1.94 1.76 3.89
N ASP A 74 -2.82 1.09 3.14
CA ASP A 74 -2.78 -0.37 2.94
C ASP A 74 -1.49 -0.80 2.25
N VAL A 75 -1.07 -0.08 1.20
CA VAL A 75 0.21 -0.35 0.52
C VAL A 75 1.39 -0.20 1.48
N SER A 76 1.36 0.76 2.41
CA SER A 76 2.41 0.93 3.42
C SER A 76 2.54 -0.28 4.37
N VAL A 77 1.46 -1.05 4.55
CA VAL A 77 1.45 -2.28 5.36
C VAL A 77 1.75 -3.52 4.51
N GLN A 78 1.23 -3.59 3.30
CA GLN A 78 1.36 -4.76 2.42
C GLN A 78 2.75 -4.87 1.79
N MET A 79 3.31 -3.77 1.33
CA MET A 79 4.56 -3.78 0.58
C MET A 79 5.76 -4.35 1.36
N PRO A 80 5.98 -4.05 2.66
CA PRO A 80 7.06 -4.66 3.40
C PRO A 80 6.99 -6.19 3.43
N GLN A 81 5.79 -6.76 3.45
CA GLN A 81 5.59 -8.21 3.50
C GLN A 81 6.02 -8.92 2.21
N VAL A 82 5.96 -8.22 1.08
CA VAL A 82 6.38 -8.75 -0.22
C VAL A 82 7.84 -9.20 -0.19
N PHE A 83 8.72 -8.43 0.43
CA PHE A 83 10.16 -8.72 0.46
C PHE A 83 10.51 -9.94 1.32
N TYR A 84 9.65 -10.34 2.25
CA TYR A 84 9.85 -11.51 3.10
C TYR A 84 9.15 -12.77 2.56
N LEU A 85 8.05 -12.58 1.83
CA LEU A 85 7.14 -13.68 1.50
C LEU A 85 7.16 -14.05 0.02
N MET A 86 7.43 -13.10 -0.88
CA MET A 86 7.26 -13.29 -2.33
C MET A 86 8.61 -13.34 -3.05
N ASP A 87 8.59 -13.85 -4.26
CA ASP A 87 9.76 -13.81 -5.14
C ASP A 87 10.01 -12.39 -5.70
N SER A 88 11.08 -12.25 -6.48
CA SER A 88 11.51 -10.96 -7.04
C SER A 88 10.51 -10.35 -8.04
N ASN A 89 9.57 -11.12 -8.59
CA ASN A 89 8.55 -10.57 -9.48
C ASN A 89 7.62 -9.61 -8.74
N ALA A 90 7.32 -9.90 -7.47
CA ALA A 90 6.49 -9.02 -6.65
C ALA A 90 7.12 -7.64 -6.41
N GLN A 91 8.44 -7.51 -6.49
CA GLN A 91 9.13 -6.21 -6.39
C GLN A 91 8.76 -5.26 -7.54
N LYS A 92 8.41 -5.81 -8.72
CA LYS A 92 7.93 -5.01 -9.86
C LYS A 92 6.58 -4.37 -9.55
N LEU A 93 5.69 -5.11 -8.87
CA LEU A 93 4.42 -4.57 -8.40
C LEU A 93 4.63 -3.49 -7.33
N ALA A 94 5.58 -3.69 -6.42
CA ALA A 94 5.96 -2.71 -5.42
C ALA A 94 6.47 -1.41 -6.07
N LYS A 95 7.38 -1.49 -7.05
CA LYS A 95 7.86 -0.33 -7.81
C LYS A 95 6.73 0.36 -8.57
N LYS A 96 5.83 -0.42 -9.17
CA LYS A 96 4.64 0.12 -9.85
C LYS A 96 3.73 0.88 -8.88
N ALA A 97 3.46 0.33 -7.70
CA ALA A 97 2.61 1.01 -6.71
C ALA A 97 3.19 2.39 -6.31
N ILE A 98 4.50 2.47 -6.08
CA ILE A 98 5.17 3.76 -5.83
C ILE A 98 4.97 4.70 -7.02
N SER A 99 5.18 4.21 -8.24
CA SER A 99 4.99 4.97 -9.46
C SER A 99 3.56 5.50 -9.59
N ASP A 100 2.56 4.66 -9.30
CA ASP A 100 1.16 5.04 -9.36
C ASP A 100 0.85 6.22 -8.42
N PHE A 101 1.26 6.16 -7.14
CA PHE A 101 1.03 7.27 -6.19
C PHE A 101 1.77 8.55 -6.57
N ILE A 102 2.95 8.44 -7.13
CA ILE A 102 3.74 9.62 -7.52
C ILE A 102 3.20 10.26 -8.80
N HIS A 103 2.84 9.47 -9.81
CA HIS A 103 2.41 10.02 -11.10
C HIS A 103 0.93 10.37 -11.16
N LEU A 104 0.08 9.72 -10.37
CA LEU A 104 -1.36 10.00 -10.29
C LEU A 104 -1.73 10.99 -9.17
N ARG A 105 -0.74 11.65 -8.56
CA ARG A 105 -0.99 12.71 -7.58
C ARG A 105 -1.75 13.89 -8.18
N LYS A 106 -2.44 14.66 -7.35
CA LYS A 106 -3.14 15.89 -7.77
C LYS A 106 -2.29 17.13 -7.45
N GLY A 107 -1.60 17.65 -8.44
CA GLY A 107 -0.61 18.71 -8.22
C GLY A 107 0.49 18.17 -7.30
N ASP A 108 0.66 18.79 -6.14
CA ASP A 108 1.63 18.35 -5.13
C ASP A 108 1.00 17.45 -4.04
N VAL A 109 -0.30 17.15 -4.12
CA VAL A 109 -1.01 16.30 -3.15
C VAL A 109 -0.84 14.82 -3.49
N LEU A 110 -0.28 14.06 -2.56
CA LEU A 110 -0.29 12.60 -2.60
C LEU A 110 -1.68 12.11 -2.20
N VAL A 111 -2.39 11.53 -3.16
CA VAL A 111 -3.78 11.09 -2.97
C VAL A 111 -3.87 9.77 -2.21
N GLY A 112 -4.98 9.58 -1.52
CA GLY A 112 -5.18 8.42 -0.65
C GLY A 112 -5.46 7.11 -1.38
N ASN A 113 -5.94 7.15 -2.63
CA ASN A 113 -6.29 5.96 -3.40
C ASN A 113 -6.02 6.21 -4.89
N VAL A 114 -5.34 5.30 -5.56
CA VAL A 114 -5.00 5.39 -6.98
C VAL A 114 -5.33 4.08 -7.71
N PRO A 115 -5.95 4.17 -8.87
CA PRO A 115 -6.44 5.36 -9.58
C PRO A 115 -7.79 5.90 -9.09
N GLY A 116 -8.07 5.80 -7.80
CA GLY A 116 -9.36 6.14 -7.18
C GLY A 116 -9.83 7.57 -7.45
N VAL A 117 -11.15 7.75 -7.40
CA VAL A 117 -11.80 9.02 -7.73
C VAL A 117 -12.45 9.70 -6.53
N HIS A 118 -12.63 8.99 -5.40
CA HIS A 118 -13.44 9.46 -4.28
C HIS A 118 -12.65 10.21 -3.20
N PHE A 119 -11.39 9.85 -2.98
CA PHE A 119 -10.56 10.46 -1.95
C PHE A 119 -9.37 11.18 -2.57
N SER A 120 -9.30 12.49 -2.34
CA SER A 120 -8.19 13.31 -2.84
C SER A 120 -6.96 13.24 -1.95
N GLU A 121 -7.11 13.02 -0.65
CA GLU A 121 -6.02 12.98 0.31
C GLU A 121 -6.44 12.24 1.59
N LEU A 122 -5.51 11.48 2.14
CA LEU A 122 -5.53 10.96 3.51
C LEU A 122 -4.25 11.46 4.21
N PRO A 123 -4.27 12.65 4.84
CA PRO A 123 -3.04 13.38 5.19
C PRO A 123 -2.04 12.57 6.01
N ALA A 124 -2.49 11.91 7.07
CA ALA A 124 -1.61 11.10 7.92
C ALA A 124 -1.00 9.91 7.17
N GLN A 125 -1.79 9.22 6.34
CA GLN A 125 -1.32 8.08 5.56
C GLN A 125 -0.37 8.52 4.43
N SER A 126 -0.63 9.67 3.81
CA SER A 126 0.26 10.25 2.80
C SER A 126 1.60 10.67 3.40
N LEU A 127 1.62 11.21 4.62
CA LEU A 127 2.86 11.47 5.37
C LEU A 127 3.61 10.18 5.69
N ASN A 128 2.88 9.15 6.15
CA ASN A 128 3.49 7.84 6.41
C ASN A 128 4.17 7.28 5.16
N ALA A 129 3.53 7.34 4.00
CA ALA A 129 4.06 6.81 2.75
C ALA A 129 5.45 7.34 2.37
N ILE A 130 5.73 8.60 2.69
CA ILE A 130 7.01 9.29 2.42
C ILE A 130 7.92 9.39 3.66
N SER A 131 7.52 8.76 4.76
CA SER A 131 8.31 8.70 5.98
C SER A 131 9.39 7.63 5.92
N GLU A 132 10.19 7.56 6.96
CA GLU A 132 11.19 6.50 7.14
C GLU A 132 10.57 5.10 7.24
N MET A 133 9.30 5.02 7.71
CA MET A 133 8.53 3.77 7.81
C MET A 133 7.62 3.53 6.62
N GLY A 134 7.64 4.43 5.62
CA GLY A 134 6.78 4.36 4.46
C GLY A 134 7.30 3.44 3.36
N PHE A 135 6.42 3.09 2.45
CA PHE A 135 6.72 2.10 1.41
C PHE A 135 7.84 2.51 0.45
N ILE A 136 8.11 3.81 0.25
CA ILE A 136 9.24 4.27 -0.57
C ILE A 136 10.57 3.88 0.09
N ALA A 137 10.70 4.18 1.39
CA ALA A 137 11.89 3.85 2.16
C ALA A 137 12.06 2.32 2.31
N GLU A 138 10.96 1.60 2.53
CA GLU A 138 10.95 0.13 2.60
C GLU A 138 11.40 -0.50 1.28
N TYR A 139 10.89 -0.01 0.16
CA TYR A 139 11.32 -0.49 -1.16
C TYR A 139 12.82 -0.31 -1.35
N TYR A 140 13.33 0.89 -1.08
CA TYR A 140 14.76 1.18 -1.22
C TYR A 140 15.62 0.31 -0.29
N ARG A 141 15.25 0.15 0.98
CA ARG A 141 16.01 -0.68 1.93
C ARG A 141 16.12 -2.13 1.49
N ASN A 142 15.09 -2.67 0.87
CA ASN A 142 15.03 -4.06 0.46
C ASN A 142 15.62 -4.32 -0.94
N THR A 143 15.66 -3.31 -1.82
CA THR A 143 16.11 -3.49 -3.21
C THR A 143 17.43 -2.78 -3.55
N GLY A 144 17.77 -1.73 -2.81
CA GLY A 144 18.90 -0.86 -3.15
C GLY A 144 18.67 0.01 -4.40
N ASP A 145 17.43 0.05 -4.93
CA ASP A 145 17.09 0.79 -6.16
C ASP A 145 17.06 2.30 -5.91
N THR A 146 18.19 2.95 -6.18
CA THR A 146 18.36 4.38 -6.04
C THR A 146 17.55 5.19 -7.07
N GLU A 147 17.19 4.60 -8.20
CA GLU A 147 16.39 5.28 -9.22
C GLU A 147 15.04 5.75 -8.64
N VAL A 148 14.39 4.90 -7.82
CA VAL A 148 13.13 5.26 -7.17
C VAL A 148 13.28 6.49 -6.28
N LEU A 149 14.38 6.63 -5.56
CA LEU A 149 14.62 7.81 -4.73
C LEU A 149 14.76 9.10 -5.56
N LEU A 150 15.34 9.01 -6.76
CA LEU A 150 15.54 10.18 -7.62
C LEU A 150 14.22 10.80 -8.08
N TRP A 151 13.25 9.98 -8.50
CA TRP A 151 11.99 10.53 -9.01
C TRP A 151 10.90 10.67 -7.94
N THR A 152 11.05 10.08 -6.75
CA THR A 152 10.12 10.26 -5.61
C THR A 152 10.47 11.45 -4.72
N PHE A 153 11.74 11.86 -4.69
CA PHE A 153 12.23 12.86 -3.74
C PHE A 153 11.55 14.22 -3.89
N GLU A 154 11.51 14.76 -5.10
CA GLU A 154 10.91 16.07 -5.34
C GLU A 154 9.41 16.10 -5.04
N PRO A 155 8.59 15.14 -5.48
CA PRO A 155 7.19 15.03 -5.07
C PRO A 155 7.00 14.96 -3.55
N ALA A 156 7.84 14.20 -2.83
CA ALA A 156 7.76 14.12 -1.38
C ALA A 156 8.05 15.47 -0.71
N VAL A 157 9.08 16.18 -1.15
CA VAL A 157 9.41 17.51 -0.64
C VAL A 157 8.28 18.50 -0.92
N ARG A 158 7.72 18.51 -2.14
CA ARG A 158 6.61 19.40 -2.51
C ARG A 158 5.37 19.12 -1.66
N TYR A 159 5.06 17.86 -1.40
CA TYR A 159 3.96 17.51 -0.51
C TYR A 159 4.18 18.04 0.91
N LEU A 160 5.39 17.91 1.47
CA LEU A 160 5.72 18.46 2.79
C LEU A 160 5.61 19.99 2.83
N MET A 161 5.87 20.67 1.72
CA MET A 161 5.74 22.13 1.64
C MET A 161 4.29 22.62 1.66
N LEU A 162 3.30 21.74 1.48
CA LEU A 162 1.88 22.08 1.61
C LEU A 162 1.44 22.24 3.07
N TRP A 163 2.26 21.80 4.02
CA TRP A 163 1.93 21.81 5.44
C TRP A 163 2.34 23.15 6.07
N ASN A 164 1.39 23.79 6.75
CA ASN A 164 1.65 25.00 7.52
C ASN A 164 2.06 24.65 8.94
N LEU A 165 2.91 25.49 9.52
CA LEU A 165 3.33 25.40 10.92
C LEU A 165 2.67 26.51 11.73
N ASN A 166 2.31 26.21 12.98
CA ASN A 166 1.92 27.20 13.96
C ASN A 166 3.17 27.90 14.57
N ASP A 167 2.95 28.87 15.45
CA ASP A 167 4.02 29.62 16.13
C ASP A 167 4.95 28.73 16.98
N GLY A 168 4.44 27.59 17.44
CA GLY A 168 5.21 26.58 18.17
C GLY A 168 6.00 25.60 17.29
N GLY A 169 5.94 25.76 15.95
CA GLY A 169 6.64 24.90 15.01
C GLY A 169 5.98 23.54 14.75
N LEU A 170 4.77 23.34 15.24
CA LEU A 170 3.97 22.15 14.98
C LEU A 170 3.13 22.33 13.71
N VAL A 171 2.92 21.25 12.98
CA VAL A 171 2.05 21.29 11.79
C VAL A 171 0.59 21.49 12.19
N ILE A 172 -0.07 22.29 11.39
CA ILE A 172 -1.53 22.45 11.44
C ILE A 172 -2.13 21.41 10.51
N GLY A 173 -3.11 20.65 11.02
CA GLY A 173 -3.79 19.62 10.24
C GLY A 173 -4.28 20.13 8.91
N ARG A 174 -4.02 19.38 7.85
CA ARG A 174 -4.49 19.73 6.52
C ARG A 174 -5.98 19.42 6.35
N ASN A 175 -6.67 20.27 5.62
CA ASN A 175 -8.03 20.01 5.16
C ASN A 175 -8.02 19.02 3.98
N GLY A 176 -7.60 17.79 4.24
CA GLY A 176 -7.79 16.67 3.33
C GLY A 176 -9.23 16.20 3.36
N ASN A 177 -9.59 15.27 2.49
CA ASN A 177 -10.94 14.70 2.50
C ASN A 177 -11.24 13.98 3.82
N TRP A 178 -10.20 13.44 4.45
CA TRP A 178 -10.38 12.61 5.63
C TRP A 178 -9.10 12.54 6.48
N ARG A 179 -9.18 13.05 7.70
CA ARG A 179 -8.17 12.77 8.75
C ARG A 179 -8.46 11.39 9.35
N TRP A 180 -8.05 10.35 8.63
CA TRP A 180 -8.43 8.98 8.91
C TRP A 180 -7.29 8.19 9.56
N PHE A 181 -7.59 7.56 10.69
CA PHE A 181 -6.68 6.73 11.48
C PHE A 181 -7.26 5.32 11.71
N ASP A 182 -7.95 4.80 10.71
CA ASP A 182 -8.43 3.42 10.59
C ASP A 182 -9.18 2.90 11.82
N HIS A 183 -10.25 3.58 12.19
CA HIS A 183 -11.14 3.23 13.31
C HIS A 183 -10.48 3.22 14.70
N LEU A 184 -9.30 3.81 14.87
CA LEU A 184 -8.75 4.02 16.20
C LEU A 184 -9.64 4.97 17.01
N TYR A 185 -9.94 4.60 18.24
CA TYR A 185 -10.73 5.41 19.17
C TYR A 185 -9.80 6.29 20.01
N ASN A 186 -10.28 7.47 20.36
CA ASN A 186 -9.56 8.43 21.23
C ASN A 186 -8.18 8.81 20.71
N VAL A 187 -8.09 9.04 19.42
CA VAL A 187 -6.85 9.44 18.77
C VAL A 187 -6.65 10.94 18.90
N ASP A 188 -5.46 11.35 19.35
CA ASP A 188 -5.01 12.72 19.20
C ASP A 188 -4.41 12.89 17.78
N GLU A 189 -5.23 13.38 16.87
CA GLU A 189 -4.89 13.52 15.46
C GLU A 189 -3.72 14.46 15.23
N ASP A 190 -3.62 15.52 16.04
CA ASP A 190 -2.55 16.51 15.91
C ASP A 190 -1.20 15.92 16.33
N VAL A 191 -1.17 15.12 17.39
CA VAL A 191 0.03 14.40 17.81
C VAL A 191 0.49 13.42 16.73
N LEU A 192 -0.43 12.64 16.16
CA LEU A 192 -0.08 11.66 15.13
C LEU A 192 0.38 12.31 13.83
N GLU A 193 -0.29 13.36 13.37
CA GLU A 193 0.13 14.08 12.15
C GLU A 193 1.50 14.74 12.35
N ASN A 194 1.76 15.33 13.51
CA ASN A 194 3.08 15.90 13.81
C ASN A 194 4.18 14.85 13.87
N ALA A 195 3.90 13.67 14.44
CA ALA A 195 4.85 12.55 14.47
C ALA A 195 5.19 12.07 13.06
N TRP A 196 4.19 11.86 12.21
CA TRP A 196 4.39 11.45 10.81
C TRP A 196 5.07 12.54 9.97
N TYR A 197 4.69 13.80 10.16
CA TYR A 197 5.36 14.91 9.48
C TYR A 197 6.84 14.99 9.84
N TYR A 198 7.16 14.86 11.14
CA TYR A 198 8.55 14.83 11.58
C TYR A 198 9.33 13.68 10.95
N SER A 199 8.79 12.48 10.96
CA SER A 199 9.39 11.29 10.33
C SER A 199 9.64 11.50 8.83
N ALA A 200 8.65 12.00 8.10
CA ALA A 200 8.77 12.31 6.68
C ALA A 200 9.81 13.41 6.40
N LYS A 201 9.87 14.44 7.25
CA LYS A 201 10.87 15.53 7.13
C LYS A 201 12.29 15.04 7.39
N VAL A 202 12.50 14.15 8.36
CA VAL A 202 13.80 13.54 8.61
C VAL A 202 14.23 12.67 7.44
N CYS A 203 13.34 11.84 6.91
CA CYS A 203 13.59 10.99 5.75
C CYS A 203 14.01 11.82 4.53
N THR A 204 13.29 12.88 4.21
CA THR A 204 13.62 13.76 3.07
C THR A 204 14.90 14.57 3.30
N LYS A 205 15.22 14.96 4.54
CA LYS A 205 16.50 15.61 4.86
C LYS A 205 17.68 14.65 4.63
N ASN A 206 17.56 13.40 5.07
CA ASN A 206 18.58 12.38 4.87
C ASN A 206 18.74 12.03 3.37
N GLY A 207 17.64 12.00 2.61
CA GLY A 207 17.66 11.79 1.17
C GLY A 207 18.42 12.86 0.38
N ARG A 208 18.58 14.07 0.90
CA ARG A 208 19.41 15.11 0.28
C ARG A 208 20.90 14.78 0.24
N HIS A 209 21.36 13.91 1.13
CA HIS A 209 22.77 13.48 1.16
C HIS A 209 23.08 12.36 0.16
N LEU A 210 22.05 11.82 -0.49
CA LEU A 210 22.20 10.77 -1.54
C LEU A 210 22.23 11.37 -2.95
N ARG A 211 22.17 12.68 -3.08
CA ARG A 211 22.38 13.46 -4.32
C ARG A 211 23.76 14.06 -4.32
#